data_612e7c01399414a41d4e43b6dbaac015
#
_entry.id   612e7c01399414a41d4e43b6dbaac015
#
_cell.length_a   1.000
_cell.length_b   1.000
_cell.length_c   1.000
_cell.angle_alpha   90.00
_cell.angle_beta   90.00
_cell.angle_gamma   90.00
#
_symmetry.space_group_name_H-M   'P 1'
#
loop_
_entity.id
_entity.type
_entity.pdbx_description
1 polymer ?
#
loop_
_entity_poly.entity_id
_entity_poly.type
_entity_poly.pdbx_seq_one_letter_code
_entity_poly.pdbx_strand_id
1 'polypeptide(L)'
;MQGNKRRDTKPEMVVWKMLRELGFPGYRLDWKKAHGHPDIAYPGRKIAIYVMGCFWHRHEGCKYASTPKTHADYWEAKFARNVERDAEVRAAMEADGWQVVEIWECELKKDRIDETRERLRSEIEYAFIKM
;
A
#
# COMPACT_ATOMS: atom_id res chain seq x y z
N MET A 1 -0.71 9.51 -22.74
CA MET A 1 -0.90 9.44 -21.37
C MET A 1 0.24 8.74 -20.69
N GLN A 2 0.60 9.11 -19.64
CA GLN A 2 1.69 8.63 -18.99
C GLN A 2 1.37 8.05 -17.76
N GLY A 3 0.43 7.29 -17.68
CA GLY A 3 -0.04 6.75 -16.46
C GLY A 3 0.84 5.76 -15.79
N ASN A 4 1.98 5.42 -16.35
CA ASN A 4 2.79 4.37 -15.80
C ASN A 4 3.94 4.82 -14.92
N LYS A 5 3.73 5.86 -14.16
CA LYS A 5 4.75 6.28 -13.22
C LYS A 5 4.94 5.22 -12.17
N ARG A 6 6.19 4.99 -11.77
CA ARG A 6 6.46 4.01 -10.73
C ARG A 6 6.31 4.57 -9.35
N ARG A 7 6.34 5.89 -9.20
CA ARG A 7 6.18 6.51 -7.90
C ARG A 7 5.38 7.78 -8.08
N ASP A 8 4.89 8.32 -6.97
CA ASP A 8 4.08 9.52 -6.96
C ASP A 8 2.82 9.36 -7.81
N THR A 9 2.27 8.14 -7.84
CA THR A 9 0.98 7.93 -8.48
C THR A 9 -0.08 8.62 -7.65
N LYS A 10 -1.24 8.85 -8.25
CA LYS A 10 -2.28 9.57 -7.57
C LYS A 10 -2.67 8.98 -6.20
N PRO A 11 -2.89 7.65 -6.08
CA PRO A 11 -3.18 7.08 -4.76
C PRO A 11 -2.06 7.28 -3.76
N GLU A 12 -0.81 7.13 -4.19
CA GLU A 12 0.32 7.34 -3.30
C GLU A 12 0.36 8.76 -2.79
N MET A 13 0.11 9.73 -3.67
CA MET A 13 0.11 11.13 -3.28
C MET A 13 -0.99 11.44 -2.27
N VAL A 14 -2.15 10.82 -2.43
CA VAL A 14 -3.23 11.01 -1.48
C VAL A 14 -2.78 10.55 -0.09
N VAL A 15 -2.11 9.40 -0.03
CA VAL A 15 -1.69 8.85 1.26
C VAL A 15 -0.62 9.72 1.91
N TRP A 16 0.43 10.11 1.19
CA TRP A 16 1.48 10.86 1.87
C TRP A 16 1.05 12.29 2.21
N LYS A 17 0.13 12.87 1.45
CA LYS A 17 -0.42 14.16 1.83
C LYS A 17 -1.25 14.02 3.12
N MET A 18 -1.99 12.92 3.21
CA MET A 18 -2.77 12.62 4.40
C MET A 18 -1.88 12.50 5.63
N LEU A 19 -0.75 11.84 5.49
CA LEU A 19 0.20 11.69 6.60
C LEU A 19 0.75 13.03 7.06
N ARG A 20 1.03 13.91 6.12
CA ARG A 20 1.49 15.26 6.49
C ARG A 20 0.41 16.02 7.24
N GLU A 21 -0.83 15.92 6.77
CA GLU A 21 -1.95 16.59 7.43
C GLU A 21 -2.19 16.06 8.84
N LEU A 22 -1.92 14.75 9.02
CA LEU A 22 -2.10 14.14 10.33
C LEU A 22 -0.95 14.42 11.30
N GLY A 23 0.11 15.05 10.82
CA GLY A 23 1.22 15.41 11.69
C GLY A 23 2.37 14.43 11.69
N PHE A 24 2.47 13.59 10.66
CA PHE A 24 3.55 12.59 10.58
C PHE A 24 4.39 12.79 9.31
N PRO A 25 5.11 13.91 9.19
CA PRO A 25 5.83 14.22 7.95
C PRO A 25 7.19 13.57 7.75
N GLY A 26 7.73 12.85 8.65
CA GLY A 26 9.09 12.33 8.56
C GLY A 26 9.28 11.07 7.72
N TYR A 27 8.42 10.83 6.74
CA TYR A 27 8.48 9.61 5.94
C TYR A 27 9.48 9.71 4.79
N ARG A 28 9.84 8.53 4.24
CA ARG A 28 10.63 8.42 3.02
C ARG A 28 9.73 7.82 1.94
N LEU A 29 9.89 8.27 0.72
CA LEU A 29 9.10 7.76 -0.40
C LEU A 29 9.90 6.74 -1.18
N ASP A 30 9.20 5.71 -1.68
CA ASP A 30 9.83 4.68 -2.53
C ASP A 30 11.11 4.13 -1.90
N TRP A 31 10.99 3.63 -0.67
CA TRP A 31 12.12 3.20 0.13
C TRP A 31 12.68 1.87 -0.37
N LYS A 32 13.83 1.93 -1.02
CA LYS A 32 14.40 0.76 -1.70
C LYS A 32 15.23 -0.16 -0.82
N LYS A 33 15.43 0.21 0.42
CA LYS A 33 16.26 -0.58 1.32
C LYS A 33 15.48 -1.64 2.09
N ALA A 34 14.20 -1.81 1.78
CA ALA A 34 13.38 -2.80 2.44
C ALA A 34 12.69 -3.67 1.39
N HIS A 35 12.19 -4.82 1.82
CA HIS A 35 11.54 -5.76 0.90
C HIS A 35 10.35 -5.11 0.21
N GLY A 36 10.23 -5.33 -1.09
CA GLY A 36 9.11 -4.83 -1.85
C GLY A 36 9.07 -3.33 -2.06
N HIS A 37 10.12 -2.63 -1.64
CA HIS A 37 10.23 -1.17 -1.83
C HIS A 37 8.95 -0.46 -1.40
N PRO A 38 8.68 -0.35 -0.09
CA PRO A 38 7.46 0.31 0.37
C PRO A 38 7.28 1.68 -0.25
N ASP A 39 6.06 2.01 -0.59
CA ASP A 39 5.76 3.31 -1.17
C ASP A 39 6.07 4.44 -0.20
N ILE A 40 5.80 4.22 1.08
CA ILE A 40 6.07 5.19 2.13
C ILE A 40 6.65 4.43 3.31
N ALA A 41 7.70 4.96 3.93
CA ALA A 41 8.33 4.29 5.06
C ALA A 41 8.80 5.28 6.10
N TYR A 42 8.78 4.83 7.36
CA TYR A 42 9.42 5.53 8.46
C TYR A 42 10.51 4.58 8.98
N PRO A 43 11.69 4.61 8.38
CA PRO A 43 12.69 3.56 8.68
C PRO A 43 13.12 3.51 10.13
N GLY A 44 13.21 4.66 10.78
CA GLY A 44 13.62 4.69 12.18
C GLY A 44 12.61 4.04 13.10
N ARG A 45 11.36 3.92 12.68
CA ARG A 45 10.32 3.29 13.48
C ARG A 45 9.85 1.98 12.88
N LYS A 46 10.44 1.60 11.76
CA LYS A 46 10.12 0.36 11.05
C LYS A 46 8.63 0.25 10.72
N ILE A 47 8.09 1.29 10.13
CA ILE A 47 6.73 1.29 9.60
C ILE A 47 6.82 1.37 8.09
N ALA A 48 6.15 0.45 7.40
CA ALA A 48 6.14 0.42 5.94
C ALA A 48 4.70 0.47 5.45
N ILE A 49 4.42 1.36 4.51
CA ILE A 49 3.08 1.53 3.95
C ILE A 49 3.13 1.18 2.48
N TYR A 50 2.30 0.23 2.09
CA TYR A 50 2.16 -0.18 0.70
C TYR A 50 0.81 0.27 0.19
N VAL A 51 0.81 1.04 -0.90
CA VAL A 51 -0.44 1.49 -1.51
C VAL A 51 -0.77 0.50 -2.63
N MET A 52 -1.84 -0.26 -2.44
CA MET A 52 -2.16 -1.40 -3.28
C MET A 52 -3.22 -1.06 -4.31
N GLY A 53 -2.91 -1.26 -5.59
CA GLY A 53 -3.91 -1.13 -6.64
C GLY A 53 -4.83 -2.34 -6.62
N CYS A 54 -6.12 -2.11 -6.56
CA CYS A 54 -7.09 -3.19 -6.37
C CYS A 54 -7.05 -4.21 -7.50
N PHE A 55 -6.87 -3.76 -8.71
CA PHE A 55 -6.83 -4.66 -9.87
C PHE A 55 -5.60 -5.57 -9.84
N TRP A 56 -4.41 -4.96 -9.69
CA TRP A 56 -3.17 -5.71 -9.79
C TRP A 56 -2.91 -6.63 -8.62
N HIS A 57 -3.33 -6.22 -7.43
CA HIS A 57 -3.08 -7.00 -6.22
C HIS A 57 -4.29 -7.83 -5.79
N ARG A 58 -5.30 -7.88 -6.63
CA ARG A 58 -6.50 -8.72 -6.46
C ARG A 58 -7.18 -8.53 -5.11
N HIS A 59 -7.57 -7.30 -4.86
CA HIS A 59 -8.26 -6.97 -3.63
C HIS A 59 -9.54 -7.79 -3.53
N GLU A 60 -9.61 -8.66 -2.54
CA GLU A 60 -10.71 -9.60 -2.39
C GLU A 60 -12.04 -8.90 -2.16
N GLY A 61 -13.06 -9.32 -2.89
CA GLY A 61 -14.40 -8.76 -2.74
C GLY A 61 -14.58 -7.36 -3.31
N CYS A 62 -13.59 -6.86 -4.04
CA CYS A 62 -13.62 -5.49 -4.54
C CYS A 62 -14.04 -5.45 -6.00
N LYS A 63 -14.98 -4.55 -6.33
CA LYS A 63 -15.47 -4.45 -7.70
C LYS A 63 -14.39 -3.98 -8.68
N TYR A 64 -13.35 -3.32 -8.17
CA TYR A 64 -12.27 -2.84 -9.03
C TYR A 64 -11.28 -3.95 -9.38
N ALA A 65 -11.42 -5.12 -8.77
CA ALA A 65 -10.55 -6.25 -9.07
C ALA A 65 -11.22 -7.17 -10.10
N SER A 66 -11.71 -6.60 -11.18
CA SER A 66 -12.36 -7.39 -12.23
C SER A 66 -11.34 -8.23 -12.98
N THR A 67 -11.80 -9.32 -13.58
CA THR A 67 -10.94 -10.21 -14.34
C THR A 67 -11.18 -10.03 -15.82
N PRO A 68 -10.17 -9.71 -16.62
CA PRO A 68 -10.35 -9.57 -18.06
C PRO A 68 -10.79 -10.90 -18.67
N LYS A 69 -11.67 -10.83 -19.65
CA LYS A 69 -12.18 -12.02 -20.32
C LYS A 69 -11.26 -12.51 -21.41
N THR A 70 -10.55 -11.60 -22.04
CA THR A 70 -9.60 -11.95 -23.08
C THR A 70 -8.27 -12.35 -22.45
N HIS A 71 -7.69 -13.44 -22.93
CA HIS A 71 -6.43 -13.97 -22.40
C HIS A 71 -6.51 -14.26 -20.91
N ALA A 72 -7.60 -14.89 -20.52
CA ALA A 72 -7.85 -15.17 -19.11
C ALA A 72 -6.73 -15.96 -18.44
N ASP A 73 -6.17 -16.96 -19.14
CA ASP A 73 -5.10 -17.77 -18.56
C ASP A 73 -3.86 -16.94 -18.26
N TYR A 74 -3.52 -16.03 -19.15
CA TYR A 74 -2.38 -15.15 -18.96
C TYR A 74 -2.56 -14.29 -17.71
N TRP A 75 -3.77 -13.69 -17.58
CA TRP A 75 -4.05 -12.82 -16.46
C TRP A 75 -4.11 -13.57 -15.14
N GLU A 76 -4.69 -14.76 -15.15
CA GLU A 76 -4.78 -15.55 -13.93
C GLU A 76 -3.39 -15.88 -13.38
N ALA A 77 -2.48 -16.29 -14.28
CA ALA A 77 -1.13 -16.62 -13.86
C ALA A 77 -0.41 -15.40 -13.30
N LYS A 78 -0.60 -14.25 -13.96
CA LYS A 78 0.05 -13.02 -13.52
C LYS A 78 -0.49 -12.57 -12.17
N PHE A 79 -1.80 -12.65 -11.98
CA PHE A 79 -2.42 -12.25 -10.72
C PHE A 79 -1.99 -13.18 -9.59
N ALA A 80 -1.94 -14.48 -9.86
CA ALA A 80 -1.52 -15.44 -8.83
C ALA A 80 -0.11 -15.14 -8.36
N ARG A 81 0.78 -14.80 -9.28
CA ARG A 81 2.14 -14.46 -8.94
C ARG A 81 2.20 -13.17 -8.11
N ASN A 82 1.39 -12.17 -8.47
CA ASN A 82 1.36 -10.93 -7.72
C ASN A 82 0.90 -11.16 -6.28
N VAL A 83 -0.14 -11.95 -6.10
CA VAL A 83 -0.67 -12.24 -4.76
C VAL A 83 0.36 -12.99 -3.93
N GLU A 84 1.02 -13.97 -4.53
CA GLU A 84 2.05 -14.74 -3.85
C GLU A 84 3.21 -13.85 -3.43
N ARG A 85 3.64 -12.99 -4.34
CA ARG A 85 4.73 -12.07 -4.05
C ARG A 85 4.37 -11.11 -2.93
N ASP A 86 3.13 -10.58 -2.93
CA ASP A 86 2.70 -9.68 -1.89
C ASP A 86 2.73 -10.35 -0.53
N ALA A 87 2.32 -11.61 -0.46
CA ALA A 87 2.35 -12.35 0.79
C ALA A 87 3.78 -12.58 1.26
N GLU A 88 4.68 -12.89 0.33
CA GLU A 88 6.10 -13.09 0.67
C GLU A 88 6.73 -11.81 1.19
N VAL A 89 6.44 -10.69 0.54
CA VAL A 89 6.98 -9.40 0.97
C VAL A 89 6.50 -9.06 2.36
N ARG A 90 5.21 -9.24 2.60
CA ARG A 90 4.66 -8.94 3.92
C ARG A 90 5.28 -9.80 5.01
N ALA A 91 5.40 -11.10 4.73
CA ALA A 91 5.99 -12.02 5.70
C ALA A 91 7.45 -11.67 6.00
N ALA A 92 8.20 -11.32 4.95
CA ALA A 92 9.61 -10.95 5.13
C ALA A 92 9.74 -9.67 5.95
N MET A 93 8.88 -8.70 5.69
CA MET A 93 8.93 -7.44 6.42
C MET A 93 8.56 -7.64 7.89
N GLU A 94 7.53 -8.41 8.13
CA GLU A 94 7.11 -8.67 9.51
C GLU A 94 8.17 -9.46 10.27
N ALA A 95 8.82 -10.40 9.61
CA ALA A 95 9.90 -11.17 10.22
C ALA A 95 11.09 -10.26 10.57
N ASP A 96 11.25 -9.18 9.81
CA ASP A 96 12.33 -8.23 10.03
C ASP A 96 11.93 -7.13 11.02
N GLY A 97 10.78 -7.25 11.65
CA GLY A 97 10.35 -6.34 12.70
C GLY A 97 9.58 -5.11 12.21
N TRP A 98 9.18 -5.08 10.96
CA TRP A 98 8.43 -3.94 10.44
C TRP A 98 6.93 -4.10 10.69
N GLN A 99 6.28 -2.98 10.94
CA GLN A 99 4.83 -2.93 10.94
C GLN A 99 4.40 -2.63 9.51
N VAL A 100 3.64 -3.53 8.92
CA VAL A 100 3.20 -3.38 7.53
C VAL A 100 1.78 -2.84 7.50
N VAL A 101 1.58 -1.76 6.75
CA VAL A 101 0.27 -1.15 6.58
C VAL A 101 -0.05 -1.20 5.09
N GLU A 102 -1.19 -1.79 4.74
CA GLU A 102 -1.62 -1.86 3.36
C GLU A 102 -2.85 -0.98 3.18
N ILE A 103 -2.75 -0.05 2.25
CA ILE A 103 -3.86 0.85 1.92
C ILE A 103 -4.30 0.52 0.51
N TRP A 104 -5.55 0.12 0.34
CA TRP A 104 -6.07 -0.22 -0.98
C TRP A 104 -6.60 1.01 -1.69
N GLU A 105 -6.45 1.04 -3.00
CA GLU A 105 -6.86 2.17 -3.80
C GLU A 105 -8.32 2.55 -3.58
N CYS A 106 -9.20 1.54 -3.46
CA CYS A 106 -10.62 1.81 -3.27
C CYS A 106 -10.91 2.47 -1.92
N GLU A 107 -10.01 2.30 -0.96
CA GLU A 107 -10.18 2.91 0.36
C GLU A 107 -9.89 4.40 0.34
N LEU A 108 -9.33 4.90 -0.75
CA LEU A 108 -9.04 6.32 -0.90
C LEU A 108 -10.12 7.05 -1.68
N LYS A 109 -11.19 6.35 -2.05
CA LYS A 109 -12.31 6.96 -2.73
C LYS A 109 -13.11 7.83 -1.77
N LYS A 110 -13.85 8.76 -2.34
CA LYS A 110 -14.55 9.79 -1.59
C LYS A 110 -15.42 9.24 -0.46
N ASP A 111 -16.06 8.12 -0.69
CA ASP A 111 -17.00 7.56 0.29
C ASP A 111 -16.31 6.79 1.41
N ARG A 112 -15.02 6.52 1.29
CA ARG A 112 -14.29 5.74 2.30
C ARG A 112 -13.06 6.43 2.85
N ILE A 113 -12.68 7.54 2.29
CA ILE A 113 -11.41 8.16 2.64
C ILE A 113 -11.34 8.62 4.09
N ASP A 114 -12.47 9.03 4.66
CA ASP A 114 -12.47 9.48 6.06
C ASP A 114 -12.19 8.33 7.02
N GLU A 115 -12.76 7.16 6.76
CA GLU A 115 -12.50 5.97 7.56
C GLU A 115 -11.03 5.58 7.45
N THR A 116 -10.50 5.65 6.24
CA THR A 116 -9.12 5.29 5.98
C THR A 116 -8.17 6.22 6.71
N ARG A 117 -8.48 7.51 6.72
CA ARG A 117 -7.70 8.49 7.45
C ARG A 117 -7.64 8.16 8.94
N GLU A 118 -8.77 7.82 9.54
CA GLU A 118 -8.82 7.47 10.96
C GLU A 118 -8.05 6.20 11.25
N ARG A 119 -8.19 5.20 10.40
CA ARG A 119 -7.44 3.95 10.58
C ARG A 119 -5.94 4.20 10.49
N LEU A 120 -5.54 4.96 9.48
CA LEU A 120 -4.13 5.25 9.29
C LEU A 120 -3.57 6.04 10.47
N ARG A 121 -4.31 7.03 10.94
CA ARG A 121 -3.89 7.81 12.09
C ARG A 121 -3.68 6.91 13.31
N SER A 122 -4.61 6.02 13.58
CA SER A 122 -4.51 5.10 14.71
C SER A 122 -3.28 4.20 14.60
N GLU A 123 -3.06 3.62 13.43
CA GLU A 123 -1.95 2.69 13.26
C GLU A 123 -0.61 3.39 13.38
N ILE A 124 -0.48 4.59 12.81
CA ILE A 124 0.77 5.33 12.88
C ILE A 124 1.03 5.83 14.29
N GLU A 125 0.01 6.36 14.96
CA GLU A 125 0.15 6.82 16.33
C GLU A 125 0.59 5.69 17.24
N TYR A 126 -0.01 4.52 17.08
CA TYR A 126 0.33 3.37 17.90
C TYR A 126 1.81 3.02 17.72
N ALA A 127 2.28 2.99 16.49
CA ALA A 127 3.65 2.64 16.21
C ALA A 127 4.63 3.70 16.75
N PHE A 128 4.24 4.97 16.69
CA PHE A 128 5.08 6.04 17.22
C PHE A 128 5.17 5.99 18.75
N ILE A 129 4.06 5.69 19.40
CA ILE A 129 4.01 5.61 20.86
C ILE A 129 4.71 4.38 21.38
N LYS A 130 4.58 3.28 20.67
CA LYS A 130 5.12 2.00 21.07
C LYS A 130 6.62 2.03 21.28
N MET A 131 7.31 2.89 20.56
CA MET A 131 8.74 3.05 20.71
C MET A 131 9.06 4.02 21.84
#